data_1b7a4dc257fbb4b4b85125ff70005866
#
_entry.id   1b7a4dc257fbb4b4b85125ff70005866
#
_cell.length_a   1.000
_cell.length_b   1.000
_cell.length_c   1.000
_cell.angle_alpha   90.00
_cell.angle_beta   90.00
_cell.angle_gamma   90.00
#
_symmetry.space_group_name_H-M   'P 1'
#
loop_
_entity.id
_entity.type
_entity.pdbx_description
1 polymer ?
#
loop_
_entity_poly.entity_id
_entity_poly.type
_entity_poly.pdbx_seq_one_letter_code
_entity_poly.pdbx_strand_id
1 'polypeptide(L)'
;MSTKLTILQSAQDASVNFITPTDNGFFESRFVRRDEDYIICYLSSHDGCNRGCRMCHLTATGQTSMRSATLDDYHAQAEAVLNHYKKLTTREGKDRYVNFNFMARGEPLANKTLLEEAPRLFTMLTNQAKRRDLLARFNISTIMPKTFKGDLVSLFYPFAPTIYYSFYSTFTQFREKWLPNAMPYDQALRLLSDYQAFTKKIVKVHHALIAGENDSEWDQNQVGTVCATRNLAVEFNLVRFNSPTSEYAEANEEA
;
A
#
# COMPACT_ATOMS: atom_id res chain seq x y z
N MET A 1 7.14 -27.69 -8.89
CA MET A 1 8.52 -27.23 -8.71
C MET A 1 8.57 -26.43 -7.42
N SER A 2 9.52 -26.70 -6.50
CA SER A 2 9.65 -25.90 -5.27
C SER A 2 10.17 -24.51 -5.66
N THR A 3 9.33 -23.50 -5.55
CA THR A 3 9.71 -22.10 -5.78
C THR A 3 10.65 -21.66 -4.67
N LYS A 4 11.94 -21.52 -5.00
CA LYS A 4 12.97 -21.17 -4.01
C LYS A 4 12.80 -19.69 -3.61
N LEU A 5 12.51 -19.46 -2.33
CA LEU A 5 12.49 -18.13 -1.72
C LEU A 5 13.88 -17.47 -1.83
N THR A 6 13.94 -16.26 -2.41
CA THR A 6 15.16 -15.45 -2.41
C THR A 6 15.05 -14.37 -1.32
N ILE A 7 16.12 -14.20 -0.56
CA ILE A 7 16.19 -13.22 0.54
C ILE A 7 17.22 -12.17 0.18
N LEU A 8 16.82 -10.90 0.18
CA LEU A 8 17.66 -9.74 -0.09
C LEU A 8 17.70 -8.85 1.14
N GLN A 9 18.86 -8.70 1.73
CA GLN A 9 19.05 -7.82 2.90
C GLN A 9 19.55 -6.46 2.45
N SER A 10 18.99 -5.39 3.02
CA SER A 10 19.48 -4.02 2.81
C SER A 10 20.88 -3.86 3.38
N ALA A 11 21.73 -3.12 2.68
CA ALA A 11 23.03 -2.69 3.19
C ALA A 11 22.94 -1.40 4.04
N GLN A 12 21.81 -0.71 4.01
CA GLN A 12 21.63 0.60 4.64
C GLN A 12 20.86 0.54 5.96
N ASP A 13 19.96 -0.45 6.10
CA ASP A 13 19.09 -0.59 7.25
C ASP A 13 18.78 -2.07 7.56
N ALA A 14 17.93 -2.32 8.56
CA ALA A 14 17.50 -3.67 8.93
C ALA A 14 16.44 -4.27 7.99
N SER A 15 16.14 -3.62 6.85
CA SER A 15 15.11 -4.13 5.93
C SER A 15 15.54 -5.40 5.23
N VAL A 16 14.59 -6.32 5.05
CA VAL A 16 14.81 -7.58 4.34
C VAL A 16 13.63 -7.84 3.40
N ASN A 17 13.93 -8.07 2.12
CA ASN A 17 12.94 -8.47 1.12
C ASN A 17 12.96 -9.99 0.94
N PHE A 18 11.77 -10.57 0.85
CA PHE A 18 11.51 -11.98 0.59
C PHE A 18 10.80 -12.09 -0.75
N ILE A 19 11.47 -12.66 -1.75
CA ILE A 19 11.00 -12.75 -3.13
C ILE A 19 10.57 -14.19 -3.39
N THR A 20 9.29 -14.36 -3.72
CA THR A 20 8.70 -15.65 -4.10
C THR A 20 8.34 -15.61 -5.58
N PRO A 21 9.07 -16.32 -6.45
CA PRO A 21 8.77 -16.38 -7.88
C PRO A 21 7.39 -16.96 -8.17
N THR A 22 6.78 -16.50 -9.26
CA THR A 22 5.59 -17.06 -9.91
C THR A 22 5.92 -17.35 -11.36
N ASP A 23 4.96 -17.83 -12.16
CA ASP A 23 5.18 -18.13 -13.57
C ASP A 23 5.51 -16.88 -14.40
N ASN A 24 4.93 -15.72 -14.05
CA ASN A 24 5.04 -14.49 -14.85
C ASN A 24 5.51 -13.27 -14.06
N GLY A 25 5.95 -13.46 -12.81
CA GLY A 25 6.36 -12.37 -11.94
C GLY A 25 6.89 -12.89 -10.62
N PHE A 26 6.66 -12.16 -9.55
CA PHE A 26 6.98 -12.59 -8.20
C PHE A 26 6.18 -11.82 -7.14
N PHE A 27 5.94 -12.44 -6.02
CA PHE A 27 5.53 -11.74 -4.81
C PHE A 27 6.75 -11.25 -4.06
N GLU A 28 6.63 -10.07 -3.51
CA GLU A 28 7.59 -9.47 -2.60
C GLU A 28 6.92 -9.23 -1.26
N SER A 29 7.48 -9.76 -0.19
CA SER A 29 7.17 -9.29 1.15
C SER A 29 8.41 -8.69 1.79
N ARG A 30 8.22 -7.72 2.67
CA ARG A 30 9.35 -6.98 3.22
C ARG A 30 9.20 -6.76 4.72
N PHE A 31 10.26 -7.07 5.45
CA PHE A 31 10.45 -6.68 6.83
C PHE A 31 11.05 -5.28 6.90
N VAL A 32 10.47 -4.40 7.71
CA VAL A 32 11.04 -3.09 8.02
C VAL A 32 10.79 -2.78 9.50
N ARG A 33 11.78 -2.18 10.16
CA ARG A 33 11.64 -1.62 11.50
C ARG A 33 12.02 -0.14 11.44
N ARG A 34 11.09 0.73 11.83
CA ARG A 34 11.30 2.18 11.89
C ARG A 34 11.14 2.75 13.28
N ASP A 35 10.60 1.96 14.20
CA ASP A 35 10.29 2.36 15.56
C ASP A 35 10.55 1.18 16.51
N GLU A 36 10.65 1.46 17.81
CA GLU A 36 10.85 0.44 18.83
C GLU A 36 9.56 -0.27 19.25
N ASP A 37 8.38 0.27 18.88
CA ASP A 37 7.06 -0.28 19.28
C ASP A 37 6.43 -1.19 18.21
N TYR A 38 6.90 -1.14 16.96
CA TYR A 38 6.32 -1.93 15.89
C TYR A 38 7.28 -2.34 14.77
N ILE A 39 6.90 -3.42 14.12
CA ILE A 39 7.48 -3.84 12.83
C ILE A 39 6.48 -3.63 11.71
N ILE A 40 6.98 -3.52 10.49
CA ILE A 40 6.16 -3.46 9.28
C ILE A 40 6.40 -4.73 8.47
N CYS A 41 5.30 -5.36 8.07
CA CYS A 41 5.25 -6.45 7.12
C CYS A 41 4.57 -5.95 5.85
N TYR A 42 5.35 -5.59 4.82
CA TYR A 42 4.80 -5.27 3.52
C TYR A 42 4.38 -6.54 2.79
N LEU A 43 3.22 -6.50 2.15
CA LEU A 43 2.62 -7.61 1.41
C LEU A 43 2.28 -7.20 -0.01
N SER A 44 2.59 -8.08 -0.95
CA SER A 44 2.17 -7.97 -2.36
C SER A 44 0.75 -8.49 -2.53
N SER A 45 -0.10 -7.69 -3.17
CA SER A 45 -1.44 -8.13 -3.57
C SER A 45 -1.46 -8.86 -4.93
N HIS A 46 -0.45 -8.63 -5.76
CA HIS A 46 -0.26 -9.29 -7.05
C HIS A 46 1.25 -9.51 -7.30
N ASP A 47 1.57 -10.40 -8.22
CA ASP A 47 2.95 -10.69 -8.64
C ASP A 47 3.56 -9.64 -9.59
N GLY A 48 2.77 -8.66 -9.99
CA GLY A 48 3.10 -7.47 -10.77
C GLY A 48 1.98 -6.46 -10.65
N CYS A 49 1.84 -5.51 -11.61
CA CYS A 49 0.72 -4.56 -11.62
C CYS A 49 0.48 -3.96 -13.00
N ASN A 50 -0.73 -4.08 -13.53
CA ASN A 50 -1.12 -3.49 -14.82
C ASN A 50 -1.93 -2.19 -14.68
N ARG A 51 -1.91 -1.56 -13.52
CA ARG A 51 -2.63 -0.29 -13.32
C ARG A 51 -2.03 0.88 -14.11
N GLY A 52 -0.79 0.75 -14.57
CA GLY A 52 -0.16 1.73 -15.45
C GLY A 52 0.19 3.06 -14.78
N CYS A 53 0.30 3.09 -13.45
CA CYS A 53 0.72 4.29 -12.73
C CYS A 53 2.13 4.71 -13.20
N ARG A 54 2.26 5.91 -13.80
CA ARG A 54 3.50 6.32 -14.48
C ARG A 54 4.68 6.50 -13.54
N MET A 55 4.43 6.86 -12.28
CA MET A 55 5.44 6.96 -11.23
C MET A 55 5.91 5.59 -10.71
N CYS A 56 5.28 4.51 -11.11
CA CYS A 56 5.54 3.19 -10.50
C CYS A 56 6.64 2.45 -11.25
N HIS A 57 7.61 1.94 -10.50
CA HIS A 57 8.67 1.08 -11.00
C HIS A 57 8.14 -0.15 -11.78
N LEU A 58 7.03 -0.75 -11.37
CA LEU A 58 6.44 -1.90 -12.06
C LEU A 58 6.01 -1.55 -13.48
N THR A 59 5.44 -0.36 -13.68
CA THR A 59 5.06 0.14 -15.01
C THR A 59 6.31 0.37 -15.86
N ALA A 60 7.30 1.06 -15.31
CA ALA A 60 8.53 1.42 -16.04
C ALA A 60 9.34 0.18 -16.47
N THR A 61 9.28 -0.90 -15.71
CA THR A 61 10.01 -2.15 -15.99
C THR A 61 9.16 -3.23 -16.64
N GLY A 62 7.92 -2.91 -17.06
CA GLY A 62 7.03 -3.84 -17.76
C GLY A 62 6.55 -5.02 -16.90
N GLN A 63 6.59 -4.90 -15.58
CA GLN A 63 6.16 -5.96 -14.66
C GLN A 63 4.63 -5.93 -14.47
N THR A 64 3.89 -6.27 -15.51
CA THR A 64 2.44 -6.06 -15.64
C THR A 64 1.58 -7.29 -15.34
N SER A 65 2.16 -8.39 -14.88
CA SER A 65 1.39 -9.56 -14.42
C SER A 65 0.39 -9.17 -13.32
N MET A 66 -0.76 -9.84 -13.31
CA MET A 66 -1.85 -9.57 -12.36
C MET A 66 -2.37 -10.85 -11.71
N ARG A 67 -1.51 -11.83 -11.47
CA ARG A 67 -1.88 -12.96 -10.64
C ARG A 67 -2.16 -12.47 -9.23
N SER A 68 -3.41 -12.59 -8.81
CA SER A 68 -3.82 -12.21 -7.45
C SER A 68 -3.17 -13.12 -6.41
N ALA A 69 -2.66 -12.56 -5.34
CA ALA A 69 -2.24 -13.31 -4.17
C ALA A 69 -3.46 -14.01 -3.55
N THR A 70 -3.36 -15.31 -3.32
CA THR A 70 -4.34 -16.13 -2.60
C THR A 70 -4.15 -16.00 -1.09
N LEU A 71 -5.05 -16.60 -0.29
CA LEU A 71 -4.86 -16.70 1.17
C LEU A 71 -3.53 -17.38 1.51
N ASP A 72 -3.17 -18.45 0.79
CA ASP A 72 -1.92 -19.16 1.02
C ASP A 72 -0.70 -18.31 0.64
N ASP A 73 -0.77 -17.54 -0.44
CA ASP A 73 0.28 -16.59 -0.82
C ASP A 73 0.47 -15.51 0.26
N TYR A 74 -0.62 -14.92 0.78
CA TYR A 74 -0.54 -13.95 1.88
C TYR A 74 -0.02 -14.58 3.17
N HIS A 75 -0.46 -15.81 3.47
CA HIS A 75 0.07 -16.57 4.61
C HIS A 75 1.58 -16.76 4.50
N ALA A 76 2.06 -17.23 3.36
CA ALA A 76 3.48 -17.47 3.12
C ALA A 76 4.32 -16.18 3.18
N GLN A 77 3.82 -15.08 2.60
CA GLN A 77 4.47 -13.77 2.65
C GLN A 77 4.62 -13.27 4.11
N ALA A 78 3.53 -13.29 4.88
CA ALA A 78 3.54 -12.86 6.27
C ALA A 78 4.43 -13.79 7.13
N GLU A 79 4.39 -15.10 6.90
CA GLU A 79 5.20 -16.08 7.63
C GLU A 79 6.70 -15.87 7.41
N ALA A 80 7.13 -15.54 6.17
CA ALA A 80 8.53 -15.25 5.88
C ALA A 80 9.04 -14.04 6.70
N VAL A 81 8.26 -12.96 6.75
CA VAL A 81 8.59 -11.76 7.52
C VAL A 81 8.58 -12.02 9.03
N LEU A 82 7.54 -12.68 9.54
CA LEU A 82 7.39 -12.94 10.97
C LEU A 82 8.40 -13.96 11.50
N ASN A 83 8.84 -14.91 10.67
CA ASN A 83 9.93 -15.83 11.04
C ASN A 83 11.29 -15.14 11.06
N HIS A 84 11.52 -14.15 10.18
CA HIS A 84 12.69 -13.29 10.25
C HIS A 84 12.68 -12.48 11.55
N TYR A 85 11.57 -11.84 11.87
CA TYR A 85 11.39 -11.12 13.13
C TYR A 85 11.71 -11.98 14.35
N LYS A 86 11.17 -13.20 14.43
CA LYS A 86 11.43 -14.13 15.52
C LYS A 86 12.93 -14.45 15.71
N LYS A 87 13.71 -14.51 14.63
CA LYS A 87 15.16 -14.74 14.71
C LYS A 87 15.93 -13.53 15.26
N LEU A 88 15.42 -12.33 15.07
CA LEU A 88 16.02 -11.10 15.58
C LEU A 88 15.72 -10.87 17.05
N THR A 89 14.61 -11.39 17.55
CA THR A 89 14.14 -11.23 18.93
C THR A 89 14.80 -12.22 19.90
N THR A 90 16.13 -12.28 19.92
CA THR A 90 16.88 -12.71 21.13
C THR A 90 16.89 -11.61 22.19
N ARG A 91 16.44 -10.42 21.89
CA ARG A 91 16.11 -9.33 22.81
C ARG A 91 14.68 -9.56 23.29
N GLU A 92 14.45 -9.51 24.60
CA GLU A 92 13.12 -9.44 25.21
C GLU A 92 12.29 -8.43 24.43
N GLY A 93 11.29 -8.96 23.70
CA GLY A 93 10.59 -8.24 22.67
C GLY A 93 9.86 -7.03 23.23
N LYS A 94 10.15 -5.89 22.68
CA LYS A 94 9.46 -4.64 22.97
C LYS A 94 8.45 -4.28 21.90
N ASP A 95 8.52 -4.92 20.71
CA ASP A 95 7.54 -4.64 19.67
C ASP A 95 6.17 -5.12 20.10
N ARG A 96 5.23 -4.19 20.09
CA ARG A 96 3.84 -4.45 20.47
C ARG A 96 2.98 -4.77 19.24
N TYR A 97 3.33 -4.24 18.08
CA TYR A 97 2.50 -4.30 16.90
C TYR A 97 3.26 -4.82 15.68
N VAL A 98 2.51 -5.46 14.78
CA VAL A 98 2.89 -5.62 13.39
C VAL A 98 1.89 -4.86 12.50
N ASN A 99 2.41 -3.97 11.68
CA ASN A 99 1.64 -3.29 10.64
C ASN A 99 1.72 -4.13 9.35
N PHE A 100 0.63 -4.81 8.99
CA PHE A 100 0.50 -5.46 7.70
C PHE A 100 0.14 -4.42 6.65
N ASN A 101 1.11 -4.05 5.82
CA ASN A 101 0.98 -3.03 4.80
C ASN A 101 0.79 -3.68 3.42
N PHE A 102 -0.40 -3.59 2.85
CA PHE A 102 -0.69 -4.02 1.48
C PHE A 102 -0.22 -2.94 0.50
N MET A 103 1.11 -2.83 0.37
CA MET A 103 1.79 -1.72 -0.32
C MET A 103 3.05 -2.16 -1.08
N ALA A 104 3.36 -3.48 -1.17
CA ALA A 104 4.56 -3.94 -1.87
C ALA A 104 4.34 -3.94 -3.39
N ARG A 105 3.57 -4.88 -3.91
CA ARG A 105 3.30 -5.00 -5.36
C ARG A 105 1.80 -5.18 -5.61
N GLY A 106 1.33 -4.63 -6.73
CA GLY A 106 -0.06 -4.73 -7.15
C GLY A 106 -0.96 -3.61 -6.62
N GLU A 107 -2.27 -3.79 -6.80
CA GLU A 107 -3.32 -2.90 -6.34
C GLU A 107 -4.29 -3.69 -5.45
N PRO A 108 -4.33 -3.44 -4.14
CA PRO A 108 -5.13 -4.23 -3.21
C PRO A 108 -6.62 -4.28 -3.56
N LEU A 109 -7.21 -3.16 -3.98
CA LEU A 109 -8.63 -3.09 -4.37
C LEU A 109 -8.91 -3.68 -5.77
N ALA A 110 -7.94 -4.37 -6.37
CA ALA A 110 -8.12 -5.22 -7.54
C ALA A 110 -7.77 -6.68 -7.26
N ASN A 111 -7.35 -7.01 -6.02
CA ASN A 111 -7.01 -8.38 -5.63
C ASN A 111 -8.28 -9.17 -5.30
N LYS A 112 -8.49 -10.28 -6.01
CA LYS A 112 -9.69 -11.10 -5.86
C LYS A 112 -9.88 -11.59 -4.42
N THR A 113 -8.84 -12.12 -3.80
CA THR A 113 -8.89 -12.64 -2.43
C THR A 113 -9.26 -11.55 -1.41
N LEU A 114 -8.67 -10.35 -1.55
CA LEU A 114 -9.02 -9.24 -0.67
C LEU A 114 -10.49 -8.82 -0.87
N LEU A 115 -10.96 -8.74 -2.12
CA LEU A 115 -12.33 -8.32 -2.42
C LEU A 115 -13.39 -9.34 -1.96
N GLU A 116 -13.08 -10.61 -1.99
CA GLU A 116 -14.03 -11.69 -1.66
C GLU A 116 -13.89 -12.19 -0.22
N GLU A 117 -12.69 -12.15 0.36
CA GLU A 117 -12.38 -12.82 1.62
C GLU A 117 -11.63 -11.94 2.64
N ALA A 118 -11.75 -10.60 2.57
CA ALA A 118 -10.99 -9.70 3.47
C ALA A 118 -11.11 -10.06 4.96
N PRO A 119 -12.28 -10.37 5.52
CA PRO A 119 -12.38 -10.75 6.94
C PRO A 119 -11.60 -12.03 7.28
N ARG A 120 -11.61 -13.02 6.38
CA ARG A 120 -10.86 -14.27 6.56
C ARG A 120 -9.36 -14.04 6.48
N LEU A 121 -8.91 -13.23 5.50
CA LEU A 121 -7.52 -12.83 5.35
C LEU A 121 -7.00 -12.11 6.60
N PHE A 122 -7.73 -11.10 7.08
CA PHE A 122 -7.30 -10.33 8.25
C PHE A 122 -7.33 -11.16 9.54
N THR A 123 -8.28 -12.07 9.68
CA THR A 123 -8.30 -13.04 10.80
C THR A 123 -7.06 -13.93 10.77
N MET A 124 -6.71 -14.46 9.61
CA MET A 124 -5.53 -15.29 9.42
C MET A 124 -4.25 -14.54 9.80
N LEU A 125 -4.05 -13.32 9.29
CA LEU A 125 -2.89 -12.48 9.61
C LEU A 125 -2.85 -12.09 11.10
N THR A 126 -4.01 -11.80 11.70
CA THR A 126 -4.11 -11.55 13.15
C THR A 126 -3.65 -12.76 13.97
N ASN A 127 -4.04 -13.96 13.56
CA ASN A 127 -3.62 -15.18 14.25
C ASN A 127 -2.10 -15.45 14.08
N GLN A 128 -1.53 -15.11 12.92
CA GLN A 128 -0.07 -15.18 12.72
C GLN A 128 0.68 -14.20 13.62
N ALA A 129 0.18 -12.96 13.77
CA ALA A 129 0.74 -11.96 14.67
C ALA A 129 0.68 -12.43 16.13
N LYS A 130 -0.50 -12.89 16.58
CA LYS A 130 -0.70 -13.39 17.95
C LYS A 130 0.26 -14.52 18.34
N ARG A 131 0.61 -15.41 17.40
CA ARG A 131 1.60 -16.48 17.65
C ARG A 131 3.02 -15.96 17.89
N ARG A 132 3.26 -14.66 17.73
CA ARG A 132 4.54 -13.97 17.98
C ARG A 132 4.37 -12.83 19.01
N ASP A 133 3.30 -12.90 19.81
CA ASP A 133 2.96 -11.92 20.84
C ASP A 133 2.80 -10.49 20.31
N LEU A 134 2.40 -10.36 19.01
CA LEU A 134 2.16 -9.08 18.35
C LEU A 134 0.66 -8.84 18.12
N LEU A 135 0.26 -7.57 18.20
CA LEU A 135 -1.06 -7.10 17.80
C LEU A 135 -1.02 -6.67 16.34
N ALA A 136 -1.98 -7.15 15.53
CA ALA A 136 -2.07 -6.83 14.11
C ALA A 136 -2.73 -5.47 13.88
N ARG A 137 -2.14 -4.67 12.98
CA ARG A 137 -2.73 -3.48 12.36
C ARG A 137 -2.68 -3.66 10.85
N PHE A 138 -3.66 -3.09 10.15
CA PHE A 138 -3.77 -3.23 8.69
C PHE A 138 -3.78 -1.88 8.00
N ASN A 139 -2.98 -1.76 6.94
CA ASN A 139 -2.87 -0.57 6.11
C ASN A 139 -3.03 -0.95 4.63
N ILE A 140 -3.95 -0.29 3.94
CA ILE A 140 -4.25 -0.52 2.53
C ILE A 140 -3.86 0.71 1.73
N SER A 141 -2.87 0.59 0.83
CA SER A 141 -2.55 1.65 -0.12
C SER A 141 -3.23 1.37 -1.46
N THR A 142 -3.91 2.37 -2.00
CA THR A 142 -4.69 2.21 -3.22
C THR A 142 -4.77 3.50 -4.04
N ILE A 143 -4.79 3.35 -5.37
CA ILE A 143 -5.18 4.43 -6.30
C ILE A 143 -6.71 4.55 -6.41
N MET A 144 -7.50 3.71 -5.73
CA MET A 144 -8.93 3.51 -6.00
C MET A 144 -9.17 3.18 -7.48
N PRO A 145 -8.95 1.92 -7.89
CA PRO A 145 -8.99 1.58 -9.32
C PRO A 145 -10.40 1.67 -9.89
N LYS A 146 -10.53 2.07 -11.16
CA LYS A 146 -11.82 2.17 -11.90
C LYS A 146 -12.64 0.87 -11.84
N THR A 147 -11.97 -0.26 -11.63
CA THR A 147 -12.60 -1.59 -11.55
C THR A 147 -13.25 -1.89 -10.20
N PHE A 148 -12.90 -1.15 -9.14
CA PHE A 148 -13.54 -1.29 -7.84
C PHE A 148 -14.95 -0.74 -7.86
N LYS A 149 -15.94 -1.56 -7.49
CA LYS A 149 -17.39 -1.23 -7.51
C LYS A 149 -18.07 -1.45 -6.17
N GLY A 150 -17.32 -1.87 -5.16
CA GLY A 150 -17.81 -2.07 -3.80
C GLY A 150 -17.81 -0.81 -2.94
N ASP A 151 -18.20 -0.97 -1.69
CA ASP A 151 -17.96 0.01 -0.64
C ASP A 151 -16.92 -0.49 0.36
N LEU A 152 -16.18 0.44 0.95
CA LEU A 152 -15.06 0.09 1.84
C LEU A 152 -15.53 -0.39 3.22
N VAL A 153 -16.72 0.03 3.67
CA VAL A 153 -17.27 -0.38 4.96
C VAL A 153 -17.58 -1.87 4.95
N SER A 154 -18.43 -2.31 3.99
CA SER A 154 -18.81 -3.71 3.85
C SER A 154 -17.60 -4.59 3.56
N LEU A 155 -16.66 -4.12 2.72
CA LEU A 155 -15.47 -4.87 2.36
C LEU A 155 -14.61 -5.21 3.60
N PHE A 156 -14.43 -4.25 4.50
CA PHE A 156 -13.47 -4.40 5.59
C PHE A 156 -14.09 -4.73 6.95
N TYR A 157 -15.41 -4.72 7.08
CA TYR A 157 -16.06 -5.07 8.35
C TYR A 157 -15.77 -6.53 8.76
N PRO A 158 -15.49 -6.83 10.06
CA PRO A 158 -15.44 -5.93 11.21
C PRO A 158 -14.08 -5.23 11.42
N PHE A 159 -13.12 -5.48 10.56
CA PHE A 159 -11.82 -4.83 10.58
C PHE A 159 -11.94 -3.40 10.03
N ALA A 160 -11.05 -2.53 10.42
CA ALA A 160 -11.03 -1.17 9.92
C ALA A 160 -9.57 -0.80 9.56
N PRO A 161 -9.03 -1.26 8.42
CA PRO A 161 -7.68 -0.88 8.00
C PRO A 161 -7.55 0.63 7.83
N THR A 162 -6.36 1.17 8.04
CA THR A 162 -6.06 2.54 7.64
C THR A 162 -5.91 2.58 6.13
N ILE A 163 -6.64 3.48 5.47
CA ILE A 163 -6.54 3.65 4.03
C ILE A 163 -5.51 4.71 3.71
N TYR A 164 -4.58 4.36 2.83
CA TYR A 164 -3.61 5.25 2.20
C TYR A 164 -4.03 5.48 0.76
N TYR A 165 -4.62 6.64 0.49
CA TYR A 165 -5.11 6.98 -0.84
C TYR A 165 -4.05 7.72 -1.64
N SER A 166 -3.69 7.18 -2.79
CA SER A 166 -2.76 7.79 -3.74
C SER A 166 -3.47 8.87 -4.54
N PHE A 167 -3.59 10.07 -3.97
CA PHE A 167 -4.39 11.16 -4.55
C PHE A 167 -3.64 11.92 -5.63
N TYR A 168 -2.50 12.47 -5.31
CA TYR A 168 -1.53 13.21 -6.11
C TYR A 168 -2.01 14.53 -6.72
N SER A 169 -3.23 14.64 -7.24
CA SER A 169 -3.75 15.85 -7.87
C SER A 169 -5.27 15.77 -8.12
N THR A 170 -5.92 16.94 -8.18
CA THR A 170 -7.31 17.11 -8.61
C THR A 170 -7.44 17.30 -10.12
N PHE A 171 -6.34 17.60 -10.83
CA PHE A 171 -6.35 17.80 -12.27
C PHE A 171 -6.62 16.52 -13.05
N THR A 172 -7.63 16.56 -13.90
CA THR A 172 -7.99 15.42 -14.75
C THR A 172 -6.83 15.01 -15.65
N GLN A 173 -6.15 15.99 -16.29
CA GLN A 173 -5.01 15.72 -17.19
C GLN A 173 -3.87 15.04 -16.45
N PHE A 174 -3.53 15.49 -15.22
CA PHE A 174 -2.54 14.84 -14.40
C PHE A 174 -2.96 13.39 -14.11
N ARG A 175 -4.19 13.17 -13.65
CA ARG A 175 -4.68 11.85 -13.27
C ARG A 175 -4.75 10.88 -14.45
N GLU A 176 -5.16 11.33 -15.63
CA GLU A 176 -5.16 10.54 -16.86
C GLU A 176 -3.75 10.15 -17.29
N LYS A 177 -2.78 11.06 -17.16
CA LYS A 177 -1.37 10.83 -17.47
C LYS A 177 -0.68 9.91 -16.46
N TRP A 178 -0.88 10.15 -15.15
CA TRP A 178 -0.10 9.53 -14.08
C TRP A 178 -0.78 8.33 -13.42
N LEU A 179 -2.11 8.32 -13.40
CA LEU A 179 -2.95 7.31 -12.74
C LEU A 179 -4.08 6.85 -13.68
N PRO A 180 -3.78 6.34 -14.89
CA PRO A 180 -4.77 6.15 -15.96
C PRO A 180 -5.90 5.18 -15.58
N ASN A 181 -5.69 4.30 -14.62
CA ASN A 181 -6.69 3.34 -14.15
C ASN A 181 -7.26 3.65 -12.76
N ALA A 182 -7.00 4.85 -12.21
CA ALA A 182 -7.67 5.32 -11.00
C ALA A 182 -9.08 5.85 -11.35
N MET A 183 -10.06 5.62 -10.45
CA MET A 183 -11.39 6.23 -10.61
C MET A 183 -11.30 7.77 -10.46
N PRO A 184 -12.31 8.53 -10.94
CA PRO A 184 -12.40 9.95 -10.66
C PRO A 184 -12.29 10.24 -9.16
N TYR A 185 -11.49 11.25 -8.81
CA TYR A 185 -11.19 11.51 -7.40
C TYR A 185 -12.43 11.84 -6.55
N ASP A 186 -13.43 12.47 -7.15
CA ASP A 186 -14.68 12.80 -6.46
C ASP A 186 -15.45 11.54 -6.04
N GLN A 187 -15.40 10.46 -6.81
CA GLN A 187 -15.97 9.16 -6.45
C GLN A 187 -15.14 8.50 -5.34
N ALA A 188 -13.81 8.54 -5.46
CA ALA A 188 -12.92 8.00 -4.42
C ALA A 188 -13.13 8.71 -3.08
N LEU A 189 -13.22 10.05 -3.08
CA LEU A 189 -13.43 10.81 -1.86
C LEU A 189 -14.80 10.54 -1.22
N ARG A 190 -15.85 10.25 -2.01
CA ARG A 190 -17.14 9.80 -1.44
C ARG A 190 -16.99 8.49 -0.67
N LEU A 191 -16.38 7.47 -1.29
CA LEU A 191 -16.15 6.18 -0.63
C LEU A 191 -15.30 6.33 0.64
N LEU A 192 -14.30 7.20 0.62
CA LEU A 192 -13.44 7.48 1.78
C LEU A 192 -14.19 8.24 2.88
N SER A 193 -15.06 9.20 2.52
CA SER A 193 -15.89 9.92 3.50
C SER A 193 -16.88 8.98 4.20
N ASP A 194 -17.55 8.10 3.45
CA ASP A 194 -18.46 7.09 4.00
C ASP A 194 -17.70 6.13 4.94
N TYR A 195 -16.53 5.67 4.49
CA TYR A 195 -15.66 4.81 5.31
C TYR A 195 -15.19 5.49 6.58
N GLN A 196 -14.76 6.75 6.51
CA GLN A 196 -14.35 7.53 7.67
C GLN A 196 -15.51 7.81 8.61
N ALA A 197 -16.68 8.15 8.08
CA ALA A 197 -17.88 8.38 8.89
C ALA A 197 -18.24 7.16 9.74
N PHE A 198 -18.04 5.95 9.21
CA PHE A 198 -18.29 4.70 9.91
C PHE A 198 -17.15 4.34 10.89
N THR A 199 -15.91 4.36 10.44
CA THR A 199 -14.75 3.83 11.18
C THR A 199 -14.12 4.85 12.13
N LYS A 200 -14.37 6.14 11.92
CA LYS A 200 -13.72 7.29 12.60
C LYS A 200 -12.21 7.36 12.38
N LYS A 201 -11.67 6.60 11.42
CA LYS A 201 -10.24 6.62 11.12
C LYS A 201 -9.88 7.73 10.15
N ILE A 202 -8.76 8.38 10.42
CA ILE A 202 -8.17 9.37 9.52
C ILE A 202 -7.66 8.65 8.25
N VAL A 203 -7.97 9.21 7.09
CA VAL A 203 -7.45 8.75 5.81
C VAL A 203 -6.05 9.33 5.61
N LYS A 204 -5.08 8.50 5.23
CA LYS A 204 -3.75 8.95 4.85
C LYS A 204 -3.74 9.26 3.36
N VAL A 205 -3.36 10.46 2.99
CA VAL A 205 -3.16 10.83 1.59
C VAL A 205 -1.70 10.61 1.24
N HIS A 206 -1.41 9.58 0.44
CA HIS A 206 -0.09 9.40 -0.17
C HIS A 206 0.11 10.43 -1.27
N HIS A 207 1.16 11.22 -1.17
CA HIS A 207 1.42 12.31 -2.08
C HIS A 207 2.92 12.44 -2.32
N ALA A 208 3.32 12.46 -3.59
CA ALA A 208 4.68 12.79 -4.02
C ALA A 208 4.62 13.99 -4.94
N LEU A 209 5.52 14.94 -4.77
CA LEU A 209 5.64 16.12 -5.61
C LEU A 209 6.54 15.82 -6.80
N ILE A 210 6.01 16.02 -8.00
CA ILE A 210 6.69 15.76 -9.27
C ILE A 210 6.89 17.11 -9.96
N ALA A 211 8.15 17.49 -10.18
CA ALA A 211 8.54 18.80 -10.72
C ALA A 211 7.80 19.13 -12.02
N GLY A 212 7.11 20.28 -12.03
CA GLY A 212 6.35 20.77 -13.17
C GLY A 212 5.05 20.01 -13.47
N GLU A 213 4.64 19.07 -12.63
CA GLU A 213 3.44 18.24 -12.86
C GLU A 213 2.35 18.47 -11.82
N ASN A 214 2.68 18.40 -10.53
CA ASN A 214 1.73 18.59 -9.43
C ASN A 214 2.36 19.33 -8.23
N ASP A 215 3.42 20.08 -8.44
CA ASP A 215 4.18 20.78 -7.39
C ASP A 215 3.77 22.24 -7.19
N SER A 216 2.79 22.75 -7.96
CA SER A 216 2.31 24.11 -7.76
C SER A 216 1.54 24.25 -6.44
N GLU A 217 1.72 25.38 -5.75
CA GLU A 217 0.97 25.74 -4.54
C GLU A 217 -0.55 25.64 -4.78
N TRP A 218 -1.02 26.04 -5.96
CA TRP A 218 -2.42 25.95 -6.32
C TRP A 218 -2.93 24.51 -6.33
N ASP A 219 -2.19 23.57 -6.93
CA ASP A 219 -2.58 22.14 -6.97
C ASP A 219 -2.63 21.54 -5.56
N GLN A 220 -1.65 21.88 -4.73
CA GLN A 220 -1.61 21.41 -3.34
C GLN A 220 -2.80 21.95 -2.53
N ASN A 221 -3.10 23.24 -2.67
CA ASN A 221 -4.25 23.87 -2.03
C ASN A 221 -5.58 23.25 -2.50
N GLN A 222 -5.71 22.89 -3.79
CA GLN A 222 -6.91 22.20 -4.30
C GLN A 222 -7.09 20.83 -3.65
N VAL A 223 -6.04 20.04 -3.50
CA VAL A 223 -6.12 18.73 -2.83
C VAL A 223 -6.64 18.89 -1.39
N GLY A 224 -6.11 19.84 -0.63
CA GLY A 224 -6.58 20.16 0.72
C GLY A 224 -8.05 20.62 0.73
N THR A 225 -8.41 21.55 -0.16
CA THR A 225 -9.74 22.13 -0.26
C THR A 225 -10.82 21.09 -0.57
N VAL A 226 -10.58 20.18 -1.52
CA VAL A 226 -11.59 19.16 -1.86
C VAL A 226 -11.77 18.11 -0.74
N CYS A 227 -10.75 17.86 0.06
CA CYS A 227 -10.89 17.03 1.26
C CYS A 227 -11.73 17.75 2.33
N ALA A 228 -11.42 19.03 2.60
CA ALA A 228 -12.11 19.84 3.60
C ALA A 228 -13.61 20.05 3.24
N THR A 229 -13.92 20.35 1.99
CA THR A 229 -15.32 20.52 1.53
C THR A 229 -16.19 19.28 1.64
N ARG A 230 -15.56 18.10 1.78
CA ARG A 230 -16.24 16.81 2.03
C ARG A 230 -16.22 16.39 3.49
N ASN A 231 -15.74 17.25 4.39
CA ASN A 231 -15.50 16.91 5.81
C ASN A 231 -14.67 15.64 5.97
N LEU A 232 -13.76 15.37 5.05
CA LEU A 232 -12.86 14.23 5.11
C LEU A 232 -11.59 14.65 5.86
N ALA A 233 -11.41 14.14 7.08
CA ALA A 233 -10.19 14.32 7.84
C ALA A 233 -9.06 13.50 7.21
N VAL A 234 -8.02 14.18 6.78
CA VAL A 234 -6.87 13.55 6.13
C VAL A 234 -5.57 13.90 6.84
N GLU A 235 -4.60 13.01 6.72
CA GLU A 235 -3.21 13.27 7.06
C GLU A 235 -2.36 13.04 5.82
N PHE A 236 -1.60 14.05 5.41
CA PHE A 236 -0.71 13.94 4.26
C PHE A 236 0.52 13.13 4.63
N ASN A 237 0.76 12.07 3.87
CA ASN A 237 1.96 11.27 3.93
C ASN A 237 2.80 11.58 2.69
N LEU A 238 3.65 12.60 2.81
CA LEU A 238 4.56 12.98 1.74
C LEU A 238 5.63 11.91 1.57
N VAL A 239 5.78 11.44 0.36
CA VAL A 239 6.79 10.46 -0.03
C VAL A 239 7.69 11.06 -1.09
N ARG A 240 8.98 10.72 -1.06
CA ARG A 240 9.90 11.16 -2.09
C ARG A 240 9.52 10.56 -3.44
N PHE A 241 9.57 11.38 -4.48
CA PHE A 241 9.40 10.92 -5.84
C PHE A 241 10.70 10.31 -6.35
N ASN A 242 10.78 8.99 -6.35
CA ASN A 242 11.88 8.28 -7.00
C ASN A 242 11.50 8.01 -8.44
N SER A 243 11.95 8.86 -9.36
CA SER A 243 11.64 8.70 -10.78
C SER A 243 12.15 7.36 -11.30
N PRO A 244 11.29 6.55 -11.92
CA PRO A 244 11.72 5.31 -12.57
C PRO A 244 12.42 5.55 -13.91
N THR A 245 12.42 6.79 -14.40
CA THR A 245 13.05 7.23 -15.66
C THR A 245 13.75 8.56 -15.44
N SER A 246 14.62 8.98 -16.39
CA SER A 246 15.28 10.30 -16.35
C SER A 246 14.38 11.45 -16.85
N GLU A 247 13.14 11.16 -17.27
CA GLU A 247 12.22 12.16 -17.85
C GLU A 247 11.64 13.11 -16.80
N TYR A 248 11.50 12.65 -15.55
CA TYR A 248 10.87 13.39 -14.47
C TYR A 248 11.77 13.45 -13.25
N ALA A 249 11.62 14.49 -12.46
CA ALA A 249 12.36 14.70 -11.23
C ALA A 249 11.42 14.97 -10.04
N GLU A 250 11.92 14.79 -8.85
CA GLU A 250 11.30 15.29 -7.62
C GLU A 250 11.27 16.82 -7.63
N ALA A 251 10.22 17.43 -7.11
CA ALA A 251 10.17 18.87 -6.91
C ALA A 251 11.26 19.32 -5.91
N ASN A 252 11.76 20.53 -6.08
CA ASN A 252 12.73 21.11 -5.13
C ASN A 252 12.08 21.36 -3.77
N GLU A 253 12.86 21.27 -2.69
CA GLU A 253 12.37 21.49 -1.31
C GLU A 253 11.90 22.95 -1.05
N GLU A 254 12.21 23.88 -1.97
CA GLU A 254 11.83 25.30 -1.90
C GLU A 254 10.54 25.62 -2.70
N ALA A 255 9.89 24.60 -3.30
CA ALA A 255 8.69 24.79 -4.13
C ALA A 255 7.40 24.74 -3.29
#